data_9162ed59a996af5bb3cf17b3d404457c
#
_entry.id   9162ed59a996af5bb3cf17b3d404457c
#
_cell.length_a   1.000
_cell.length_b   1.000
_cell.length_c   1.000
_cell.angle_alpha   90.00
_cell.angle_beta   90.00
_cell.angle_gamma   90.00
#
_symmetry.space_group_name_H-M   'P 1'
#
loop_
_entity.id
_entity.type
_entity.pdbx_description
1 polymer ?
#
loop_
_entity_poly.entity_id
_entity_poly.type
_entity_poly.pdbx_seq_one_letter_code
_entity_poly.pdbx_strand_id
1 'polypeptide(L)'
;MTILLSHTSALEALRRLGCIRQEPIGADAVALDCAPDALRAAALWESALPGTPQAPLHVQVPQGSPRTRGGALVTHPMGEPPAGEVLSLCKGLACPTPSQLLVQLEPRLTRLELLVLMEELMGTYAVRPDAPRGMVARPSPLLAPEELETRLGLAGSATNHRKLRWALDRAVPGSASPRESKLVLRLSLQASLGGYGLAVAGLNQGLAVAGIA
;
A
#
# COMPACT_ATOMS: atom_id res chain seq x y z
N MET A 1 -7.27 -20.23 -10.89
CA MET A 1 -6.49 -19.96 -9.66
C MET A 1 -5.66 -18.72 -9.87
N THR A 2 -5.69 -17.83 -8.89
CA THR A 2 -5.07 -16.50 -8.95
C THR A 2 -3.92 -16.44 -7.95
N ILE A 3 -2.75 -15.96 -8.38
CA ILE A 3 -1.63 -15.63 -7.50
C ILE A 3 -1.93 -14.26 -6.88
N LEU A 4 -2.05 -14.20 -5.56
CA LEU A 4 -2.29 -12.96 -4.84
C LEU A 4 -0.97 -12.47 -4.23
N LEU A 5 -0.44 -11.38 -4.77
CA LEU A 5 0.72 -10.70 -4.20
C LEU A 5 0.40 -10.21 -2.78
N SER A 6 1.42 -10.08 -1.96
CA SER A 6 1.28 -9.59 -0.59
C SER A 6 2.49 -8.77 -0.15
N HIS A 7 2.36 -8.06 0.98
CA HIS A 7 3.46 -7.34 1.63
C HIS A 7 4.28 -6.47 0.65
N THR A 8 5.61 -6.65 0.62
CA THR A 8 6.51 -5.84 -0.21
C THR A 8 6.28 -6.00 -1.71
N SER A 9 5.92 -7.21 -2.18
CA SER A 9 5.62 -7.44 -3.59
C SER A 9 4.32 -6.76 -4.03
N ALA A 10 3.31 -6.74 -3.16
CA ALA A 10 2.09 -5.98 -3.40
C ALA A 10 2.36 -4.47 -3.42
N LEU A 11 3.18 -3.95 -2.49
CA LEU A 11 3.57 -2.55 -2.48
C LEU A 11 4.30 -2.17 -3.77
N GLU A 12 5.24 -3.00 -4.22
CA GLU A 12 5.97 -2.77 -5.45
C GLU A 12 5.05 -2.79 -6.67
N ALA A 13 4.08 -3.70 -6.71
CA ALA A 13 3.07 -3.73 -7.75
C ALA A 13 2.25 -2.44 -7.76
N LEU A 14 1.73 -1.99 -6.62
CA LEU A 14 0.98 -0.74 -6.50
C LEU A 14 1.81 0.49 -6.91
N ARG A 15 3.10 0.52 -6.61
CA ARG A 15 4.01 1.58 -7.04
C ARG A 15 4.23 1.60 -8.56
N ARG A 16 4.18 0.43 -9.22
CA ARG A 16 4.37 0.28 -10.66
C ARG A 16 3.11 0.45 -11.48
N LEU A 17 1.94 0.14 -10.92
CA LEU A 17 0.65 0.32 -11.59
C LEU A 17 0.40 1.78 -12.03
N GLY A 18 1.19 2.71 -11.51
CA GLY A 18 1.03 4.11 -11.84
C GLY A 18 -0.37 4.59 -11.46
N CYS A 19 -1.01 5.26 -12.37
CA CYS A 19 -2.17 6.09 -12.19
C CYS A 19 -3.51 5.41 -12.46
N ILE A 20 -3.52 4.13 -12.76
CA ILE A 20 -4.76 3.43 -13.09
C ILE A 20 -5.39 2.98 -11.77
N ARG A 21 -6.41 3.70 -11.34
CA ARG A 21 -7.29 3.21 -10.27
C ARG A 21 -7.94 1.93 -10.80
N GLN A 22 -7.49 0.81 -10.29
CA GLN A 22 -8.08 -0.48 -10.62
C GLN A 22 -9.33 -0.67 -9.79
N GLU A 23 -10.41 -1.10 -10.43
CA GLU A 23 -11.60 -1.49 -9.69
C GLU A 23 -11.33 -2.76 -8.89
N PRO A 24 -11.77 -2.81 -7.61
CA PRO A 24 -11.67 -4.02 -6.81
C PRO A 24 -12.42 -5.17 -7.49
N ILE A 25 -11.87 -6.37 -7.37
CA ILE A 25 -12.60 -7.58 -7.78
C ILE A 25 -13.86 -7.65 -6.90
N GLY A 26 -14.99 -7.88 -7.53
CA GLY A 26 -16.29 -7.99 -6.84
C GLY A 26 -16.30 -9.01 -5.70
N ALA A 27 -17.43 -9.13 -5.00
CA ALA A 27 -17.59 -9.92 -3.79
C ALA A 27 -17.36 -11.43 -3.95
N ASP A 28 -17.19 -11.93 -5.18
CA ASP A 28 -16.91 -13.34 -5.43
C ASP A 28 -15.51 -13.69 -4.91
N ALA A 29 -15.44 -14.76 -4.16
CA ALA A 29 -14.19 -15.25 -3.57
C ALA A 29 -13.12 -15.47 -4.65
N VAL A 30 -11.99 -14.82 -4.50
CA VAL A 30 -10.84 -15.04 -5.38
C VAL A 30 -10.26 -16.40 -5.06
N ALA A 31 -10.38 -17.36 -6.00
CA ALA A 31 -9.79 -18.68 -5.86
C ALA A 31 -8.25 -18.56 -5.86
N LEU A 32 -7.66 -18.50 -4.66
CA LEU A 32 -6.22 -18.35 -4.47
C LEU A 32 -5.46 -19.61 -4.90
N ASP A 33 -4.28 -19.40 -5.45
CA ASP A 33 -3.34 -20.48 -5.74
C ASP A 33 -2.72 -20.96 -4.42
N CYS A 34 -2.89 -22.26 -4.11
CA CYS A 34 -2.32 -22.88 -2.90
C CYS A 34 -0.84 -23.30 -3.06
N ALA A 35 -0.35 -23.36 -4.30
CA ALA A 35 1.04 -23.70 -4.65
C ALA A 35 1.57 -22.75 -5.73
N PRO A 36 1.65 -21.43 -5.45
CA PRO A 36 2.08 -20.45 -6.45
C PRO A 36 3.53 -20.70 -6.88
N ASP A 37 3.79 -20.48 -8.17
CA ASP A 37 5.13 -20.53 -8.75
C ASP A 37 5.65 -19.13 -9.02
N ALA A 38 6.86 -18.83 -8.52
CA ALA A 38 7.50 -17.53 -8.69
C ALA A 38 7.79 -17.20 -10.16
N LEU A 39 8.17 -18.20 -10.97
CA LEU A 39 8.42 -18.01 -12.41
C LEU A 39 7.14 -17.67 -13.15
N ARG A 40 6.04 -18.33 -12.80
CA ARG A 40 4.72 -18.03 -13.37
C ARG A 40 4.26 -16.63 -12.97
N ALA A 41 4.45 -16.23 -11.71
CA ALA A 41 4.10 -14.89 -11.26
C ALA A 41 4.93 -13.82 -11.99
N ALA A 42 6.24 -14.04 -12.13
CA ALA A 42 7.13 -13.14 -12.86
C ALA A 42 6.76 -13.05 -14.35
N ALA A 43 6.40 -14.16 -14.98
CA ALA A 43 5.96 -14.19 -16.36
C ALA A 43 4.63 -13.44 -16.58
N LEU A 44 3.69 -13.52 -15.62
CA LEU A 44 2.43 -12.79 -15.68
C LEU A 44 2.61 -11.27 -15.53
N TRP A 45 3.69 -10.81 -14.92
CA TRP A 45 3.99 -9.41 -14.67
C TRP A 45 5.05 -8.83 -15.62
N GLU A 46 5.29 -9.44 -16.76
CA GLU A 46 6.26 -8.99 -17.79
C GLU A 46 7.63 -8.62 -17.20
N SER A 47 8.18 -9.47 -16.36
CA SER A 47 9.49 -9.31 -15.67
C SER A 47 9.63 -8.09 -14.76
N ALA A 48 8.55 -7.37 -14.44
CA ALA A 48 8.62 -6.17 -13.61
C ALA A 48 8.77 -6.45 -12.10
N LEU A 49 8.45 -7.66 -11.62
CA LEU A 49 8.60 -8.03 -10.22
C LEU A 49 9.87 -8.85 -9.99
N PRO A 50 10.68 -8.50 -9.00
CA PRO A 50 11.80 -9.34 -8.61
C PRO A 50 11.27 -10.66 -8.01
N GLY A 51 11.76 -11.77 -8.50
CA GLY A 51 11.53 -13.09 -7.97
C GLY A 51 12.88 -13.81 -7.86
N THR A 52 13.80 -13.24 -7.09
CA THR A 52 15.13 -13.79 -6.85
C THR A 52 15.29 -14.13 -5.36
N PRO A 53 16.24 -14.99 -4.98
CA PRO A 53 16.51 -15.25 -3.56
C PRO A 53 16.86 -14.01 -2.74
N GLN A 54 17.41 -12.97 -3.36
CA GLN A 54 17.78 -11.69 -2.72
C GLN A 54 16.57 -10.75 -2.61
N ALA A 55 15.59 -10.89 -3.51
CA ALA A 55 14.35 -10.14 -3.53
C ALA A 55 13.18 -11.09 -3.82
N PRO A 56 12.77 -11.91 -2.85
CA PRO A 56 11.77 -12.94 -3.06
C PRO A 56 10.39 -12.33 -3.30
N LEU A 57 9.61 -13.01 -4.11
CA LEU A 57 8.22 -12.66 -4.33
C LEU A 57 7.37 -13.08 -3.12
N HIS A 58 6.66 -12.12 -2.54
CA HIS A 58 5.74 -12.35 -1.43
C HIS A 58 4.32 -12.59 -1.95
N VAL A 59 3.73 -13.73 -1.60
CA VAL A 59 2.38 -14.10 -2.03
C VAL A 59 1.52 -14.56 -0.85
N GLN A 60 0.24 -14.25 -0.91
CA GLN A 60 -0.76 -14.79 0.01
C GLN A 60 -1.22 -16.14 -0.49
N VAL A 61 -1.32 -17.11 0.40
CA VAL A 61 -1.89 -18.44 0.16
C VAL A 61 -3.01 -18.70 1.18
N PRO A 62 -3.93 -19.64 0.89
CA PRO A 62 -4.98 -19.98 1.84
C PRO A 62 -4.43 -20.41 3.20
N GLN A 63 -5.23 -20.16 4.25
CA GLN A 63 -4.92 -20.62 5.60
C GLN A 63 -4.72 -22.15 5.60
N GLY A 64 -3.66 -22.62 6.25
CA GLY A 64 -3.31 -24.06 6.26
C GLY A 64 -2.37 -24.50 5.15
N SER A 65 -2.09 -23.65 4.13
CA SER A 65 -1.09 -23.95 3.11
C SER A 65 0.32 -23.97 3.72
N PRO A 66 1.23 -24.79 3.14
CA PRO A 66 2.63 -24.83 3.58
C PRO A 66 3.30 -23.46 3.51
N ARG A 67 4.10 -23.13 4.52
CA ARG A 67 4.93 -21.93 4.51
C ARG A 67 6.22 -22.20 3.78
N THR A 68 6.43 -21.49 2.68
CA THR A 68 7.71 -21.45 2.00
C THR A 68 8.48 -20.21 2.45
N ARG A 69 9.70 -20.41 2.96
CA ARG A 69 10.62 -19.34 3.32
C ARG A 69 11.98 -19.67 2.71
N GLY A 70 12.33 -18.97 1.68
CA GLY A 70 13.60 -19.16 0.99
C GLY A 70 13.43 -19.29 -0.53
N GLY A 71 14.54 -19.16 -1.25
CA GLY A 71 14.50 -19.07 -2.71
C GLY A 71 13.79 -17.82 -3.21
N ALA A 72 13.18 -17.92 -4.37
CA ALA A 72 12.53 -16.81 -5.05
C ALA A 72 11.11 -16.49 -4.55
N LEU A 73 10.57 -17.27 -3.59
CA LEU A 73 9.19 -17.16 -3.14
C LEU A 73 9.07 -17.23 -1.61
N VAL A 74 8.26 -16.35 -1.04
CA VAL A 74 7.84 -16.37 0.36
C VAL A 74 6.31 -16.43 0.41
N THR A 75 5.76 -17.52 0.97
CA THR A 75 4.31 -17.67 1.12
C THR A 75 3.84 -17.16 2.48
N HIS A 76 2.70 -16.50 2.48
CA HIS A 76 2.01 -16.00 3.67
C HIS A 76 0.65 -16.68 3.77
N PRO A 77 0.50 -17.76 4.56
CA PRO A 77 -0.80 -18.33 4.87
C PRO A 77 -1.65 -17.31 5.64
N MET A 78 -2.74 -16.90 5.04
CA MET A 78 -3.66 -15.90 5.59
C MET A 78 -5.10 -16.33 5.27
N GLY A 79 -6.05 -15.86 6.08
CA GLY A 79 -7.46 -16.00 5.74
C GLY A 79 -7.80 -15.39 4.38
N GLU A 80 -9.00 -15.67 3.89
CA GLU A 80 -9.47 -15.04 2.65
C GLU A 80 -9.48 -13.52 2.80
N PRO A 81 -9.04 -12.80 1.77
CA PRO A 81 -9.15 -11.34 1.79
C PRO A 81 -10.64 -10.96 1.84
N PRO A 82 -10.99 -9.88 2.57
CA PRO A 82 -12.37 -9.39 2.57
C PRO A 82 -12.83 -9.05 1.15
N ALA A 83 -14.14 -9.16 0.91
CA ALA A 83 -14.75 -8.78 -0.36
C ALA A 83 -14.41 -7.32 -0.72
N GLY A 84 -14.05 -7.07 -1.97
CA GLY A 84 -13.64 -5.75 -2.44
C GLY A 84 -12.21 -5.33 -2.05
N GLU A 85 -11.45 -6.17 -1.35
CA GLU A 85 -10.09 -5.83 -0.91
C GLU A 85 -8.98 -6.44 -1.79
N VAL A 86 -9.31 -6.83 -3.01
CA VAL A 86 -8.36 -7.37 -4.00
C VAL A 86 -8.52 -6.66 -5.33
N LEU A 87 -7.40 -6.25 -5.89
CA LEU A 87 -7.28 -5.63 -7.21
C LEU A 87 -6.74 -6.64 -8.22
N SER A 88 -7.37 -6.72 -9.40
CA SER A 88 -6.83 -7.50 -10.50
C SER A 88 -5.69 -6.75 -11.18
N LEU A 89 -4.53 -7.36 -11.31
CA LEU A 89 -3.40 -6.80 -12.06
C LEU A 89 -3.43 -7.24 -13.52
N CYS A 90 -3.66 -8.52 -13.70
CA CYS A 90 -3.87 -9.17 -15.00
C CYS A 90 -4.54 -10.53 -14.77
N LYS A 91 -4.84 -11.26 -15.85
CA LYS A 91 -5.44 -12.61 -15.74
C LYS A 91 -4.54 -13.55 -14.96
N GLY A 92 -4.98 -13.93 -13.78
CA GLY A 92 -4.28 -14.87 -12.90
C GLY A 92 -3.30 -14.25 -11.90
N LEU A 93 -3.22 -12.91 -11.86
CA LEU A 93 -2.41 -12.18 -10.88
C LEU A 93 -3.23 -11.03 -10.26
N ALA A 94 -3.15 -10.90 -8.95
CA ALA A 94 -3.84 -9.88 -8.18
C ALA A 94 -2.97 -9.34 -7.05
N CYS A 95 -3.36 -8.21 -6.47
CA CYS A 95 -2.77 -7.67 -5.26
C CYS A 95 -3.87 -7.15 -4.31
N PRO A 96 -3.59 -6.99 -3.00
CA PRO A 96 -4.52 -6.35 -2.09
C PRO A 96 -4.72 -4.87 -2.46
N THR A 97 -5.85 -4.31 -2.07
CA THR A 97 -6.05 -2.85 -2.08
C THR A 97 -5.02 -2.16 -1.20
N PRO A 98 -4.77 -0.86 -1.38
CA PRO A 98 -3.85 -0.11 -0.51
C PRO A 98 -4.23 -0.18 0.98
N SER A 99 -5.51 -0.11 1.32
CA SER A 99 -6.03 -0.26 2.69
C SER A 99 -5.71 -1.65 3.26
N GLN A 100 -5.98 -2.70 2.52
CA GLN A 100 -5.69 -4.08 2.93
C GLN A 100 -4.18 -4.35 3.01
N LEU A 101 -3.38 -3.76 2.13
CA LEU A 101 -1.92 -3.83 2.19
C LEU A 101 -1.37 -3.24 3.49
N LEU A 102 -1.88 -2.09 3.92
CA LEU A 102 -1.49 -1.48 5.20
C LEU A 102 -1.79 -2.41 6.38
N VAL A 103 -2.94 -3.09 6.38
CA VAL A 103 -3.28 -4.11 7.38
C VAL A 103 -2.28 -5.26 7.38
N GLN A 104 -1.87 -5.75 6.21
CA GLN A 104 -0.86 -6.81 6.09
C GLN A 104 0.52 -6.37 6.61
N LEU A 105 0.87 -5.10 6.42
CA LEU A 105 2.18 -4.56 6.80
C LEU A 105 2.24 -4.09 8.26
N GLU A 106 1.11 -3.81 8.91
CA GLU A 106 1.05 -3.29 10.29
C GLU A 106 1.88 -4.10 11.30
N PRO A 107 1.87 -5.45 11.31
CA PRO A 107 2.65 -6.22 12.26
C PRO A 107 4.18 -6.05 12.10
N ARG A 108 4.63 -5.68 10.89
CA ARG A 108 6.05 -5.63 10.50
C ARG A 108 6.66 -4.25 10.57
N LEU A 109 5.84 -3.21 10.43
CA LEU A 109 6.28 -1.82 10.40
C LEU A 109 6.05 -1.15 11.76
N THR A 110 6.91 -0.20 12.06
CA THR A 110 6.67 0.76 13.14
C THR A 110 5.54 1.72 12.75
N ARG A 111 4.96 2.42 13.72
CA ARG A 111 3.92 3.42 13.45
C ARG A 111 4.41 4.60 12.59
N LEU A 112 5.71 4.95 12.67
CA LEU A 112 6.29 6.00 11.83
C LEU A 112 6.50 5.52 10.39
N GLU A 113 6.95 4.28 10.20
CA GLU A 113 7.05 3.69 8.86
C GLU A 113 5.68 3.55 8.20
N LEU A 114 4.64 3.17 8.96
CA LEU A 114 3.26 3.15 8.47
C LEU A 114 2.78 4.55 8.09
N LEU A 115 3.08 5.56 8.90
CA LEU A 115 2.73 6.95 8.59
C LEU A 115 3.39 7.43 7.29
N VAL A 116 4.70 7.18 7.12
CA VAL A 116 5.42 7.52 5.88
C VAL A 116 4.83 6.80 4.67
N LEU A 117 4.45 5.53 4.82
CA LEU A 117 3.81 4.77 3.77
C LEU A 117 2.40 5.31 3.45
N MET A 118 1.63 5.71 4.45
CA MET A 118 0.33 6.36 4.25
C MET A 118 0.47 7.67 3.47
N GLU A 119 1.45 8.51 3.82
CA GLU A 119 1.75 9.75 3.08
C GLU A 119 2.01 9.47 1.59
N GLU A 120 2.73 8.38 1.26
CA GLU A 120 2.94 7.97 -0.11
C GLU A 120 1.64 7.52 -0.79
N LEU A 121 0.86 6.65 -0.13
CA LEU A 121 -0.37 6.10 -0.71
C LEU A 121 -1.48 7.15 -0.86
N MET A 122 -1.55 8.12 0.06
CA MET A 122 -2.47 9.26 0.05
C MET A 122 -1.91 10.46 -0.73
N GLY A 123 -0.70 10.36 -1.25
CA GLY A 123 -0.04 11.35 -2.09
C GLY A 123 -0.19 11.06 -3.57
N THR A 124 0.25 12.03 -4.39
CA THR A 124 0.26 11.94 -5.86
C THR A 124 1.64 11.55 -6.39
N TYR A 125 2.35 10.70 -5.70
CA TYR A 125 3.65 10.15 -6.10
C TYR A 125 3.79 8.68 -5.72
N ALA A 126 4.73 7.99 -6.37
CA ALA A 126 5.21 6.67 -5.97
C ALA A 126 6.72 6.67 -5.81
N VAL A 127 7.22 6.07 -4.74
CA VAL A 127 8.67 5.86 -4.56
C VAL A 127 9.14 4.82 -5.58
N ARG A 128 10.04 5.22 -6.46
CA ARG A 128 10.60 4.42 -7.54
C ARG A 128 12.11 4.66 -7.61
N PRO A 129 12.92 3.85 -6.90
CA PRO A 129 14.37 4.02 -6.86
C PRO A 129 15.04 3.96 -8.24
N ASP A 130 14.41 3.25 -9.19
CA ASP A 130 14.81 3.13 -10.58
C ASP A 130 14.47 4.35 -11.45
N ALA A 131 13.65 5.26 -10.95
CA ALA A 131 13.29 6.48 -11.67
C ALA A 131 14.35 7.61 -11.42
N PRO A 132 14.52 8.58 -12.35
CA PRO A 132 15.56 9.62 -12.27
C PRO A 132 15.56 10.47 -11.00
N ARG A 133 14.39 10.60 -10.34
CA ARG A 133 14.23 11.37 -9.08
C ARG A 133 13.95 10.46 -7.88
N GLY A 134 14.10 9.13 -8.03
CA GLY A 134 13.70 8.15 -7.03
C GLY A 134 12.17 8.07 -6.83
N MET A 135 11.40 8.72 -7.70
CA MET A 135 9.93 8.74 -7.66
C MET A 135 9.31 8.98 -9.04
N VAL A 136 8.04 8.65 -9.18
CA VAL A 136 7.19 9.03 -10.30
C VAL A 136 5.95 9.76 -9.78
N ALA A 137 5.44 10.73 -10.54
CA ALA A 137 4.18 11.38 -10.23
C ALA A 137 2.99 10.49 -10.57
N ARG A 138 1.89 10.63 -9.83
CA ARG A 138 0.59 10.02 -10.11
C ARG A 138 -0.46 11.11 -10.31
N PRO A 139 -1.48 10.90 -11.15
CA PRO A 139 -2.58 11.86 -11.32
C PRO A 139 -3.51 11.89 -10.12
N SER A 140 -3.57 10.81 -9.33
CA SER A 140 -4.42 10.71 -8.13
C SER A 140 -3.77 9.85 -7.07
N PRO A 141 -4.13 10.04 -5.79
CA PRO A 141 -3.77 9.13 -4.71
C PRO A 141 -4.29 7.72 -4.96
N LEU A 142 -3.62 6.72 -4.39
CA LEU A 142 -4.08 5.32 -4.39
C LEU A 142 -5.03 5.02 -3.23
N LEU A 143 -5.01 5.83 -2.19
CA LEU A 143 -5.77 5.64 -0.96
C LEU A 143 -6.38 6.97 -0.53
N ALA A 144 -7.68 6.98 -0.26
CA ALA A 144 -8.33 8.05 0.47
C ALA A 144 -8.39 7.71 1.97
N PRO A 145 -8.29 8.69 2.89
CA PRO A 145 -8.42 8.44 4.33
C PRO A 145 -9.67 7.65 4.69
N GLU A 146 -10.81 7.97 4.08
CA GLU A 146 -12.13 7.38 4.34
C GLU A 146 -12.17 5.88 3.96
N GLU A 147 -11.42 5.48 2.94
CA GLU A 147 -11.28 4.06 2.54
C GLU A 147 -10.59 3.26 3.64
N LEU A 148 -9.53 3.82 4.25
CA LEU A 148 -8.84 3.19 5.36
C LEU A 148 -9.69 3.18 6.63
N GLU A 149 -10.40 4.27 6.95
CA GLU A 149 -11.34 4.34 8.07
C GLU A 149 -12.40 3.26 7.97
N THR A 150 -13.02 3.13 6.80
CA THR A 150 -14.01 2.09 6.50
C THR A 150 -13.43 0.70 6.73
N ARG A 151 -12.24 0.45 6.20
CA ARG A 151 -11.54 -0.84 6.35
C ARG A 151 -11.24 -1.16 7.82
N LEU A 152 -10.80 -0.17 8.61
CA LEU A 152 -10.53 -0.33 10.04
C LEU A 152 -11.82 -0.50 10.87
N GLY A 153 -12.92 0.07 10.42
CA GLY A 153 -14.25 -0.12 11.01
C GLY A 153 -14.77 -1.55 10.80
N LEU A 154 -14.61 -2.11 9.60
CA LEU A 154 -15.03 -3.47 9.26
C LEU A 154 -14.23 -4.57 10.00
N ALA A 155 -13.01 -4.27 10.43
CA ALA A 155 -12.17 -5.24 11.14
C ALA A 155 -12.72 -5.66 12.52
N GLY A 156 -13.76 -5.00 13.01
CA GLY A 156 -14.37 -5.28 14.31
C GLY A 156 -13.46 -4.99 15.51
N SER A 157 -13.96 -5.26 16.72
CA SER A 157 -13.22 -5.03 17.96
C SER A 157 -12.06 -6.00 18.21
N ALA A 158 -12.04 -7.13 17.52
CA ALA A 158 -11.05 -8.20 17.75
C ALA A 158 -9.63 -7.80 17.30
N THR A 159 -9.50 -6.92 16.32
CA THR A 159 -8.19 -6.47 15.80
C THR A 159 -8.08 -4.97 15.99
N ASN A 160 -7.45 -4.58 17.08
CA ASN A 160 -7.29 -3.16 17.41
C ASN A 160 -6.09 -2.58 16.65
N HIS A 161 -6.23 -2.26 15.36
CA HIS A 161 -5.23 -1.67 14.45
C HIS A 161 -4.66 -0.33 15.00
N ARG A 162 -4.02 -0.40 16.18
CA ARG A 162 -3.58 0.80 16.93
C ARG A 162 -2.53 1.60 16.22
N LYS A 163 -1.62 0.93 15.49
CA LYS A 163 -0.57 1.63 14.75
C LYS A 163 -1.15 2.33 13.53
N LEU A 164 -2.08 1.67 12.82
CA LEU A 164 -2.76 2.25 11.65
C LEU A 164 -3.63 3.44 12.05
N ARG A 165 -4.43 3.31 13.12
CA ARG A 165 -5.23 4.43 13.63
C ARG A 165 -4.35 5.60 14.05
N TRP A 166 -3.27 5.33 14.79
CA TRP A 166 -2.32 6.38 15.18
C TRP A 166 -1.68 7.08 13.98
N ALA A 167 -1.35 6.33 12.92
CA ALA A 167 -0.77 6.89 11.70
C ALA A 167 -1.83 7.69 10.91
N LEU A 168 -3.05 7.17 10.79
CA LEU A 168 -4.15 7.83 10.08
C LEU A 168 -4.52 9.18 10.71
N ASP A 169 -4.59 9.25 12.06
CA ASP A 169 -4.82 10.49 12.79
C ASP A 169 -3.79 11.60 12.52
N ARG A 170 -2.64 11.24 11.92
CA ARG A 170 -1.49 12.14 11.70
C ARG A 170 -1.10 12.31 10.25
N ALA A 171 -1.67 11.51 9.37
CA ALA A 171 -1.43 11.61 7.94
C ALA A 171 -2.02 12.91 7.39
N VAL A 172 -1.28 13.56 6.50
CA VAL A 172 -1.72 14.77 5.79
C VAL A 172 -1.75 14.47 4.30
N PRO A 173 -2.94 14.14 3.75
CA PRO A 173 -3.08 13.76 2.35
C PRO A 173 -2.63 14.86 1.38
N GLY A 174 -2.27 14.46 0.16
CA GLY A 174 -2.03 15.40 -0.94
C GLY A 174 -0.58 15.76 -1.20
N SER A 175 0.40 15.09 -0.56
CA SER A 175 1.82 15.25 -0.91
C SER A 175 2.07 14.86 -2.36
N ALA A 176 2.86 15.69 -3.08
CA ALA A 176 3.27 15.41 -4.46
C ALA A 176 4.70 14.86 -4.57
N SER A 177 5.39 14.70 -3.46
CA SER A 177 6.75 14.14 -3.44
C SER A 177 7.15 13.61 -2.06
N PRO A 178 8.15 12.69 -1.97
CA PRO A 178 8.71 12.25 -0.70
C PRO A 178 9.29 13.38 0.16
N ARG A 179 9.75 14.47 -0.48
CA ARG A 179 10.29 15.64 0.22
C ARG A 179 9.19 16.44 0.91
N GLU A 180 8.04 16.60 0.25
CA GLU A 180 6.87 17.24 0.85
C GLU A 180 6.33 16.43 2.01
N SER A 181 6.16 15.11 1.85
CA SER A 181 5.77 14.23 2.97
C SER A 181 6.74 14.37 4.14
N LYS A 182 8.05 14.33 3.88
CA LYS A 182 9.06 14.53 4.93
C LYS A 182 8.95 15.89 5.61
N LEU A 183 8.73 16.96 4.85
CA LEU A 183 8.56 18.31 5.39
C LEU A 183 7.31 18.40 6.25
N VAL A 184 6.17 17.92 5.75
CA VAL A 184 4.90 17.95 6.49
C VAL A 184 5.00 17.17 7.79
N LEU A 185 5.56 15.98 7.76
CA LEU A 185 5.78 15.19 8.98
C LEU A 185 6.74 15.89 9.95
N ARG A 186 7.77 16.56 9.45
CA ARG A 186 8.67 17.34 10.28
C ARG A 186 7.97 18.53 10.94
N LEU A 187 7.04 19.16 10.25
CA LEU A 187 6.24 20.26 10.81
C LEU A 187 5.17 19.75 11.80
N SER A 188 4.42 18.72 11.45
CA SER A 188 3.22 18.31 12.19
C SER A 188 3.46 17.38 13.38
N LEU A 189 4.49 16.52 13.32
CA LEU A 189 4.75 15.59 14.42
C LEU A 189 5.20 16.33 15.69
N GLN A 190 4.88 15.75 16.84
CA GLN A 190 5.29 16.26 18.14
C GLN A 190 6.82 16.25 18.30
N ALA A 191 7.34 17.14 19.14
CA ALA A 191 8.79 17.26 19.40
C ALA A 191 9.43 15.93 19.84
N SER A 192 8.72 15.12 20.64
CA SER A 192 9.17 13.77 21.07
C SER A 192 9.36 12.79 19.90
N LEU A 193 8.79 13.08 18.74
CA LEU A 193 8.94 12.32 17.50
C LEU A 193 9.82 13.05 16.47
N GLY A 194 10.48 14.12 16.89
CA GLY A 194 11.39 14.91 16.07
C GLY A 194 10.71 15.96 15.19
N GLY A 195 9.44 16.27 15.43
CA GLY A 195 8.67 17.32 14.74
C GLY A 195 8.60 18.62 15.50
N TYR A 196 7.86 19.59 14.96
CA TYR A 196 7.63 20.91 15.56
C TYR A 196 6.24 21.07 16.18
N GLY A 197 5.32 20.11 16.00
CA GLY A 197 3.97 20.14 16.54
C GLY A 197 3.07 21.21 15.92
N LEU A 198 3.34 21.64 14.71
CA LEU A 198 2.56 22.66 14.02
C LEU A 198 1.32 22.04 13.35
N ALA A 199 0.20 22.74 13.37
CA ALA A 199 -0.96 22.34 12.60
C ALA A 199 -0.71 22.61 11.10
N VAL A 200 -0.84 21.57 10.28
CA VAL A 200 -0.78 21.67 8.81
C VAL A 200 -2.20 21.46 8.29
N ALA A 201 -2.77 22.51 7.71
CA ALA A 201 -4.17 22.50 7.26
C ALA A 201 -4.40 21.66 5.98
N GLY A 202 -3.36 21.47 5.17
CA GLY A 202 -3.42 20.69 3.93
C GLY A 202 -2.22 20.97 3.04
N LEU A 203 -2.08 20.14 2.00
CA LEU A 203 -1.03 20.25 1.00
C LEU A 203 -1.64 20.44 -0.39
N ASN A 204 -0.94 21.21 -1.22
CA ASN A 204 -1.30 21.38 -2.64
C ASN A 204 -2.76 21.76 -2.90
N GLN A 205 -3.38 22.47 -1.94
CA GLN A 205 -4.74 23.00 -2.11
C GLN A 205 -4.67 24.19 -3.06
N GLY A 206 -5.53 24.19 -4.10
CA GLY A 206 -5.70 25.33 -4.98
C GLY A 206 -6.18 26.54 -4.19
N LEU A 207 -5.38 27.59 -4.14
CA LEU A 207 -5.85 28.90 -3.63
C LEU A 207 -6.77 29.50 -4.70
N ALA A 208 -8.06 29.53 -4.44
CA ALA A 208 -8.97 30.40 -5.18
C ALA A 208 -8.61 31.85 -4.78
N VAL A 209 -7.80 32.50 -5.60
CA VAL A 209 -7.65 33.95 -5.49
C VAL A 209 -8.94 34.57 -5.96
N ALA A 210 -9.76 35.07 -5.04
CA ALA A 210 -10.97 35.86 -5.40
C ALA A 210 -10.51 36.94 -6.35
N GLY A 211 -11.12 36.98 -7.55
CA GLY A 211 -10.68 37.78 -8.65
C GLY A 211 -10.50 39.24 -8.27
N ILE A 212 -9.36 39.76 -8.64
CA ILE A 212 -9.20 41.20 -8.89
C ILE A 212 -9.92 41.43 -10.22
N ALA A 213 -11.08 42.04 -10.17
CA ALA A 213 -11.80 42.52 -11.35
C ALA A 213 -11.03 43.68 -12.00
#